data_3eb0caa1d90c3208f28db41d513ce493
#
_entry.id   3eb0caa1d90c3208f28db41d513ce493
#
_cell.length_a   1.000
_cell.length_b   1.000
_cell.length_c   1.000
_cell.angle_alpha   90.00
_cell.angle_beta   90.00
_cell.angle_gamma   90.00
#
_symmetry.space_group_name_H-M   'P 1'
#
loop_
_entity.id
_entity.type
_entity.pdbx_description
1 polymer ?
#
loop_
_entity_poly.entity_id
_entity_poly.type
_entity_poly.pdbx_seq_one_letter_code
_entity_poly.pdbx_strand_id
1 'polypeptide(L)'
;EWLLENVVVDSRWCLIHATHMTQEETQNLAKSGAVVGLCPITEANLGDGVFDGTELLLSGGKYGIGSDSNVRISLTEELRLLEYSQRLVRKERNVMTKKTGSVGRALYDDSLAGGAQALG
;
A
#
# COMPACT_ATOMS: atom_id res chain seq x y z
N GLU A 1 -15.35 3.31 -4.78
CA GLU A 1 -16.55 3.97 -4.21
C GLU A 1 -17.69 2.97 -4.05
N TRP A 2 -18.22 2.42 -5.13
CA TRP A 2 -19.36 1.49 -5.08
C TRP A 2 -19.18 0.32 -4.10
N LEU A 3 -17.99 -0.29 -4.05
CA LEU A 3 -17.71 -1.41 -3.14
C LEU A 3 -17.88 -1.01 -1.67
N LEU A 4 -17.29 0.12 -1.28
CA LEU A 4 -17.33 0.61 0.10
C LEU A 4 -18.71 1.09 0.53
N GLU A 5 -19.56 1.49 -0.43
CA GLU A 5 -20.95 1.94 -0.18
C GLU A 5 -21.95 0.79 -0.11
N ASN A 6 -21.71 -0.30 -0.82
CA ASN A 6 -22.70 -1.36 -1.02
C ASN A 6 -22.31 -2.70 -0.37
N VAL A 7 -21.07 -2.84 0.08
CA VAL A 7 -20.55 -4.05 0.71
C VAL A 7 -19.92 -3.73 2.05
N VAL A 8 -20.15 -4.58 3.05
CA VAL A 8 -19.45 -4.46 4.34
C VAL A 8 -18.01 -4.89 4.17
N VAL A 9 -17.15 -3.91 3.91
CA VAL A 9 -15.68 -4.09 3.87
C VAL A 9 -15.14 -3.88 5.26
N ASP A 10 -14.40 -4.85 5.79
CA ASP A 10 -13.83 -4.83 7.14
C ASP A 10 -12.40 -5.39 7.17
N SER A 11 -11.85 -5.62 8.35
CA SER A 11 -10.48 -6.10 8.57
C SER A 11 -10.16 -7.48 7.98
N ARG A 12 -11.16 -8.22 7.50
CA ARG A 12 -10.99 -9.53 6.84
C ARG A 12 -10.73 -9.40 5.33
N TRP A 13 -10.79 -8.18 4.80
CA TRP A 13 -10.59 -7.92 3.37
C TRP A 13 -9.16 -7.54 3.07
N CYS A 14 -8.68 -8.03 1.93
CA CYS A 14 -7.46 -7.54 1.29
C CYS A 14 -7.80 -7.10 -0.13
N LEU A 15 -7.69 -5.79 -0.41
CA LEU A 15 -7.95 -5.23 -1.73
C LEU A 15 -6.62 -5.09 -2.48
N ILE A 16 -6.51 -5.80 -3.60
CA ILE A 16 -5.24 -5.88 -4.34
C ILE A 16 -5.11 -4.67 -5.29
N HIS A 17 -3.91 -4.14 -5.36
CA HIS A 17 -3.46 -2.98 -6.14
C HIS A 17 -4.08 -1.65 -5.69
N ALA A 18 -5.38 -1.46 -5.81
CA ALA A 18 -6.12 -0.24 -5.44
C ALA A 18 -5.53 1.07 -6.02
N THR A 19 -4.84 0.98 -7.17
CA THR A 19 -3.98 2.04 -7.73
C THR A 19 -4.75 3.32 -8.07
N HIS A 20 -5.99 3.19 -8.56
CA HIS A 20 -6.80 4.30 -9.08
C HIS A 20 -7.81 4.87 -8.08
N MET A 21 -7.56 4.72 -6.79
CA MET A 21 -8.43 5.27 -5.75
C MET A 21 -8.28 6.79 -5.63
N THR A 22 -9.39 7.46 -5.39
CA THR A 22 -9.38 8.85 -4.95
C THR A 22 -8.86 8.95 -3.51
N GLN A 23 -8.53 10.17 -3.07
CA GLN A 23 -8.12 10.41 -1.68
C GLN A 23 -9.22 9.97 -0.69
N GLU A 24 -10.47 10.31 -0.98
CA GLU A 24 -11.62 9.94 -0.13
C GLU A 24 -11.81 8.43 -0.06
N GLU A 25 -11.70 7.72 -1.17
CA GLU A 25 -11.75 6.25 -1.20
C GLU A 25 -10.62 5.63 -0.38
N THR A 26 -9.41 6.17 -0.48
CA THR A 26 -8.25 5.73 0.31
C THR A 26 -8.48 5.92 1.81
N GLN A 27 -9.03 7.07 2.21
CA GLN A 27 -9.40 7.34 3.60
C GLN A 27 -10.50 6.41 4.11
N ASN A 28 -11.52 6.16 3.31
CA ASN A 28 -12.62 5.27 3.67
C ASN A 28 -12.16 3.82 3.77
N LEU A 29 -11.28 3.39 2.86
CA LEU A 29 -10.65 2.08 2.94
C LEU A 29 -9.79 1.94 4.21
N ALA A 30 -8.99 2.93 4.54
CA ALA A 30 -8.21 2.94 5.79
C ALA A 30 -9.10 2.78 7.03
N LYS A 31 -10.22 3.49 7.08
CA LYS A 31 -11.21 3.42 8.18
C LYS A 31 -11.90 2.07 8.28
N SER A 32 -12.08 1.35 7.16
CA SER A 32 -12.70 0.02 7.17
C SER A 32 -11.87 -1.05 7.89
N GLY A 33 -10.57 -0.80 8.06
CA GLY A 33 -9.62 -1.75 8.62
C GLY A 33 -9.14 -2.82 7.64
N ALA A 34 -9.58 -2.78 6.39
CA ALA A 34 -9.08 -3.65 5.33
C ALA A 34 -7.60 -3.38 5.02
N VAL A 35 -6.95 -4.38 4.47
CA VAL A 35 -5.54 -4.29 4.02
C VAL A 35 -5.51 -3.98 2.53
N VAL A 36 -4.57 -3.16 2.09
CA VAL A 36 -4.24 -3.01 0.67
C VAL A 36 -3.08 -3.94 0.33
N GLY A 37 -3.27 -4.83 -0.63
CA GLY A 37 -2.22 -5.70 -1.17
C GLY A 37 -1.53 -5.01 -2.33
N LEU A 38 -0.33 -4.50 -2.13
CA LEU A 38 0.43 -3.79 -3.16
C LEU A 38 1.44 -4.71 -3.84
N CYS A 39 1.60 -4.54 -5.15
CA CYS A 39 2.55 -5.26 -5.97
C CYS A 39 3.36 -4.25 -6.81
N PRO A 40 4.22 -3.42 -6.18
CA PRO A 40 4.83 -2.26 -6.83
C PRO A 40 5.57 -2.56 -8.13
N ILE A 41 6.27 -3.69 -8.22
CA ILE A 41 6.98 -4.06 -9.46
C ILE A 41 6.00 -4.42 -10.58
N THR A 42 4.94 -5.16 -10.28
CA THR A 42 3.90 -5.49 -11.27
C THR A 42 3.16 -4.24 -11.73
N GLU A 43 2.75 -3.38 -10.80
CA GLU A 43 2.08 -2.11 -11.09
C GLU A 43 2.96 -1.21 -11.98
N ALA A 44 4.27 -1.15 -11.71
CA ALA A 44 5.23 -0.42 -12.54
C ALA A 44 5.43 -1.07 -13.92
N ASN A 45 5.51 -2.40 -14.01
CA ASN A 45 5.63 -3.12 -15.26
C ASN A 45 4.44 -2.89 -16.19
N LEU A 46 3.24 -2.81 -15.62
CA LEU A 46 2.00 -2.54 -16.37
C LEU A 46 1.78 -1.06 -16.65
N GLY A 47 2.49 -0.19 -15.95
CA GLY A 47 2.30 1.25 -16.07
C GLY A 47 0.97 1.73 -15.46
N ASP A 48 0.48 1.05 -14.44
CA ASP A 48 -0.83 1.31 -13.82
C ASP A 48 -0.88 2.65 -13.08
N GLY A 49 0.25 3.19 -12.72
CA GLY A 49 0.35 4.40 -11.92
C GLY A 49 0.90 4.15 -10.52
N VAL A 50 0.69 5.09 -9.64
CA VAL A 50 1.21 5.04 -8.27
C VAL A 50 0.04 5.11 -7.29
N PHE A 51 -0.14 4.07 -6.50
CA PHE A 51 -1.10 4.08 -5.39
C PHE A 51 -0.70 5.12 -4.34
N ASP A 52 -1.65 5.84 -3.76
CA ASP A 52 -1.34 6.83 -2.71
C ASP A 52 -1.09 6.18 -1.35
N GLY A 53 0.08 5.58 -1.20
CA GLY A 53 0.51 4.94 0.04
C GLY A 53 0.69 5.91 1.19
N THR A 54 1.07 7.16 0.88
CA THR A 54 1.22 8.21 1.90
C THR A 54 -0.11 8.55 2.53
N GLU A 55 -1.16 8.76 1.74
CA GLU A 55 -2.51 9.03 2.24
C GLU A 55 -3.06 7.84 3.05
N LEU A 56 -2.84 6.62 2.56
CA LEU A 56 -3.23 5.41 3.30
C LEU A 56 -2.63 5.40 4.71
N LEU A 57 -1.33 5.63 4.83
CA LEU A 57 -0.64 5.63 6.11
C LEU A 57 -1.09 6.79 7.02
N LEU A 58 -1.28 7.99 6.48
CA LEU A 58 -1.78 9.15 7.23
C LEU A 58 -3.17 8.88 7.80
N SER A 59 -3.99 8.16 7.07
CA SER A 59 -5.35 7.77 7.47
C SER A 59 -5.40 6.54 8.39
N GLY A 60 -4.24 5.99 8.77
CA GLY A 60 -4.16 4.82 9.66
C GLY A 60 -4.36 3.47 8.97
N GLY A 61 -4.40 3.45 7.64
CA GLY A 61 -4.54 2.24 6.86
C GLY A 61 -3.30 1.33 6.91
N LYS A 62 -3.48 0.12 6.40
CA LYS A 62 -2.46 -0.94 6.39
C LYS A 62 -2.25 -1.47 4.98
N TYR A 63 -1.03 -1.92 4.70
CA TYR A 63 -0.72 -2.58 3.44
C TYR A 63 0.12 -3.84 3.66
N GLY A 64 -0.04 -4.80 2.76
CA GLY A 64 0.86 -5.94 2.58
C GLY A 64 1.54 -5.86 1.22
N ILE A 65 2.58 -6.65 1.02
CA ILE A 65 3.32 -6.71 -0.25
C ILE A 65 3.22 -8.09 -0.85
N GLY A 66 2.95 -8.14 -2.16
CA GLY A 66 3.00 -9.33 -2.97
C GLY A 66 3.84 -9.13 -4.23
N SER A 67 4.36 -10.21 -4.81
CA SER A 67 5.08 -10.17 -6.08
C SER A 67 4.17 -10.28 -7.30
N ASP A 68 2.93 -10.76 -7.08
CA ASP A 68 1.98 -11.01 -8.16
C ASP A 68 2.61 -11.83 -9.31
N SER A 69 2.35 -11.49 -10.56
CA SER A 69 2.80 -12.25 -11.76
C SER A 69 4.21 -11.89 -12.21
N ASN A 70 4.96 -11.08 -11.46
CA ASN A 70 6.29 -10.72 -11.92
C ASN A 70 7.34 -11.79 -11.57
N VAL A 71 8.40 -11.85 -12.38
CA VAL A 71 9.48 -12.85 -12.21
C VAL A 71 10.52 -12.43 -11.17
N ARG A 72 10.49 -11.18 -10.72
CA ARG A 72 11.42 -10.63 -9.74
C ARG A 72 10.82 -10.74 -8.34
N ILE A 73 10.97 -11.89 -7.72
CA ILE A 73 10.43 -12.15 -6.38
C ILE A 73 11.43 -11.64 -5.33
N SER A 74 11.24 -10.39 -4.91
CA SER A 74 12.14 -9.74 -3.95
C SER A 74 11.40 -8.69 -3.13
N LEU A 75 11.10 -8.97 -1.86
CA LEU A 75 10.47 -8.02 -0.95
C LEU A 75 11.21 -6.67 -0.89
N THR A 76 12.53 -6.69 -0.85
CA THR A 76 13.34 -5.47 -0.76
C THR A 76 13.23 -4.59 -1.99
N GLU A 77 13.09 -5.18 -3.19
CA GLU A 77 12.87 -4.45 -4.43
C GLU A 77 11.46 -3.83 -4.45
N GLU A 78 10.44 -4.59 -4.05
CA GLU A 78 9.07 -4.09 -3.92
C GLU A 78 8.99 -2.90 -2.97
N LEU A 79 9.55 -3.02 -1.76
CA LEU A 79 9.55 -1.94 -0.76
C LEU A 79 10.34 -0.71 -1.23
N ARG A 80 11.46 -0.93 -1.93
CA ARG A 80 12.24 0.16 -2.51
C ARG A 80 11.45 0.92 -3.57
N LEU A 81 10.79 0.19 -4.47
CA LEU A 81 9.98 0.80 -5.52
C LEU A 81 8.78 1.53 -4.95
N LEU A 82 8.10 0.96 -3.96
CA LEU A 82 7.01 1.62 -3.23
C LEU A 82 7.45 2.99 -2.69
N GLU A 83 8.53 3.03 -1.92
CA GLU A 83 9.03 4.30 -1.37
C GLU A 83 9.48 5.28 -2.46
N TYR A 84 10.19 4.81 -3.49
CA TYR A 84 10.71 5.69 -4.53
C TYR A 84 9.61 6.28 -5.39
N SER A 85 8.58 5.52 -5.73
CA SER A 85 7.42 6.05 -6.45
C SER A 85 6.73 7.17 -5.66
N GLN A 86 6.54 6.98 -4.35
CA GLN A 86 5.97 8.01 -3.47
C GLN A 86 6.85 9.28 -3.44
N ARG A 87 8.18 9.12 -3.31
CA ARG A 87 9.11 10.27 -3.33
C ARG A 87 9.00 11.07 -4.62
N LEU A 88 8.90 10.40 -5.75
CA LEU A 88 8.82 11.06 -7.06
C LEU A 88 7.50 11.84 -7.21
N VAL A 89 6.39 11.25 -6.78
CA VAL A 89 5.07 11.90 -6.82
C VAL A 89 5.01 13.07 -5.85
N ARG A 90 5.45 12.88 -4.61
CA ARG A 90 5.38 13.91 -3.54
C ARG A 90 6.50 14.95 -3.63
N LYS A 91 7.60 14.65 -4.37
CA LYS A 91 8.82 15.48 -4.43
C LYS A 91 9.44 15.69 -3.05
N GLU A 92 9.36 14.68 -2.20
CA GLU A 92 9.84 14.68 -0.82
C GLU A 92 10.67 13.43 -0.54
N ARG A 93 11.42 13.42 0.57
CA ARG A 93 12.20 12.28 1.04
C ARG A 93 11.52 11.62 2.23
N ASN A 94 11.70 10.31 2.36
CA ASN A 94 11.25 9.54 3.53
C ASN A 94 9.73 9.67 3.76
N VAL A 95 8.93 9.41 2.73
CA VAL A 95 7.48 9.67 2.73
C VAL A 95 6.66 8.52 3.32
N MET A 96 7.10 7.26 3.14
CA MET A 96 6.40 6.08 3.67
C MET A 96 6.81 5.80 5.12
N THR A 97 6.73 6.83 5.96
CA THR A 97 6.96 6.70 7.41
C THR A 97 6.18 7.76 8.16
N LYS A 98 5.61 7.37 9.30
CA LYS A 98 4.87 8.29 10.19
C LYS A 98 5.77 8.90 11.28
N LYS A 99 7.00 8.43 11.43
CA LYS A 99 7.86 8.73 12.59
C LYS A 99 9.29 9.04 12.14
N THR A 100 10.01 9.69 13.03
CA THR A 100 11.47 9.78 12.95
C THR A 100 12.08 8.37 13.01
N GLY A 101 13.04 8.08 12.15
CA GLY A 101 13.71 6.78 12.12
C GLY A 101 14.04 6.29 10.72
N SER A 102 14.31 5.01 10.59
CA SER A 102 14.63 4.38 9.31
C SER A 102 13.37 4.09 8.51
N VAL A 103 13.25 4.69 7.32
CA VAL A 103 12.17 4.39 6.37
C VAL A 103 12.15 2.90 5.99
N GLY A 104 13.33 2.31 5.75
CA GLY A 104 13.42 0.89 5.42
C GLY A 104 12.87 -0.01 6.55
N ARG A 105 13.08 0.37 7.80
CA ARG A 105 12.51 -0.35 8.95
C ARG A 105 10.98 -0.19 9.01
N ALA A 106 10.48 1.04 8.82
CA ALA A 106 9.04 1.32 8.80
C ALA A 106 8.34 0.53 7.69
N LEU A 107 8.87 0.58 6.47
CA LEU A 107 8.33 -0.17 5.33
C LEU A 107 8.26 -1.69 5.61
N TYR A 108 9.32 -2.24 6.19
CA TYR A 108 9.37 -3.67 6.52
C TYR A 108 8.32 -4.03 7.58
N ASP A 109 8.27 -3.30 8.68
CA ASP A 109 7.35 -3.58 9.78
C ASP A 109 5.88 -3.40 9.37
N ASP A 110 5.56 -2.34 8.63
CA ASP A 110 4.21 -2.07 8.15
C ASP A 110 3.75 -3.15 7.14
N SER A 111 4.62 -3.54 6.20
CA SER A 111 4.30 -4.59 5.23
C SER A 111 4.14 -5.96 5.90
N LEU A 112 4.92 -6.26 6.93
CA LEU A 112 4.80 -7.50 7.70
C LEU A 112 3.48 -7.53 8.47
N ALA A 113 3.13 -6.44 9.14
CA ALA A 113 1.89 -6.35 9.91
C ALA A 113 0.64 -6.46 9.02
N GLY A 114 0.63 -5.74 7.89
CA GLY A 114 -0.46 -5.82 6.92
C GLY A 114 -0.54 -7.18 6.23
N GLY A 115 0.60 -7.74 5.83
CA GLY A 115 0.66 -9.07 5.24
C GLY A 115 0.17 -10.17 6.19
N ALA A 116 0.54 -10.11 7.47
CA ALA A 116 0.06 -11.05 8.48
C ALA A 116 -1.47 -10.95 8.65
N GLN A 117 -2.03 -9.74 8.69
CA GLN A 117 -3.49 -9.56 8.76
C GLN A 117 -4.19 -10.12 7.51
N ALA A 118 -3.63 -9.89 6.32
CA ALA A 118 -4.23 -10.37 5.06
C ALA A 118 -4.26 -11.91 4.94
N LEU A 119 -3.34 -12.59 5.62
CA LEU A 119 -3.26 -14.05 5.65
C LEU A 119 -4.08 -14.70 6.77
N GLY A 120 -4.62 -13.95 7.72
CA GLY A 120 -5.35 -14.44 8.88
C GLY A 120 -4.40 -14.77 10.02
#